data_2638fdf905ca0dc30c39c3865690dae8
#
_entry.id   2638fdf905ca0dc30c39c3865690dae8
#
_cell.length_a   1.000
_cell.length_b   1.000
_cell.length_c   1.000
_cell.angle_alpha   90.00
_cell.angle_beta   90.00
_cell.angle_gamma   90.00
#
_symmetry.space_group_name_H-M   'P 1'
#
loop_
_entity.id
_entity.type
_entity.pdbx_description
1 polymer ?
#
loop_
_entity_poly.entity_id
_entity_poly.type
_entity_poly.pdbx_seq_one_letter_code
_entity_poly.pdbx_strand_id
1 'polypeptide(L)'
;MRKYNPYRNVFFYYRGASSWRDREADKQIEDNTTKALINTLENCSLPILKRFLDKAGISVNALEKPYYDLQVAEGSSRPDALIQIGDLTIFIESKVNSRLEEKQIQRHLSAINNGFLVCITRRDDDKAIISRINEKKVKFLTWREAYLTFQSQLSGAKDEKENFLIRQFLE
;
A
#
# COMPACT_ATOMS: atom_id res chain seq x y z
N MET A 1 -20.15 2.64 -14.87
CA MET A 1 -18.96 2.86 -15.74
C MET A 1 -17.84 3.37 -14.83
N ARG A 2 -16.77 2.59 -14.62
CA ARG A 2 -15.67 3.00 -13.72
C ARG A 2 -14.93 4.19 -14.36
N LYS A 3 -14.75 5.27 -13.59
CA LYS A 3 -14.00 6.44 -14.02
C LYS A 3 -12.52 6.05 -14.20
N TYR A 4 -11.92 6.38 -15.35
CA TYR A 4 -10.50 6.13 -15.58
C TYR A 4 -9.66 6.86 -14.54
N ASN A 5 -8.80 6.12 -13.84
CA ASN A 5 -7.85 6.68 -12.89
C ASN A 5 -6.43 6.52 -13.47
N PRO A 6 -5.76 7.61 -13.88
CA PRO A 6 -4.42 7.54 -14.49
C PRO A 6 -3.37 7.01 -13.51
N TYR A 7 -3.58 7.14 -12.20
CA TYR A 7 -2.67 6.62 -11.19
C TYR A 7 -2.58 5.08 -11.18
N ARG A 8 -3.54 4.39 -11.79
CA ARG A 8 -3.55 2.93 -11.89
C ARG A 8 -2.76 2.38 -13.09
N ASN A 9 -2.23 3.25 -13.94
CA ASN A 9 -1.44 2.81 -15.08
C ASN A 9 0.04 2.69 -14.69
N VAL A 10 0.60 1.49 -14.76
CA VAL A 10 2.01 1.22 -14.44
C VAL A 10 2.98 2.02 -15.33
N PHE A 11 2.57 2.34 -16.56
CA PHE A 11 3.33 3.14 -17.51
C PHE A 11 3.07 4.65 -17.42
N PHE A 12 2.18 5.07 -16.50
CA PHE A 12 1.92 6.49 -16.32
C PHE A 12 3.15 7.16 -15.70
N TYR A 13 3.78 8.02 -16.49
CA TYR A 13 4.96 8.75 -16.07
C TYR A 13 4.58 9.83 -15.05
N TYR A 14 4.99 9.64 -13.82
CA TYR A 14 5.04 10.70 -12.84
C TYR A 14 6.25 11.58 -13.14
N ARG A 15 6.03 12.86 -13.37
CA ARG A 15 7.14 13.82 -13.38
C ARG A 15 7.86 13.65 -12.04
N GLY A 16 9.14 13.28 -12.12
CA GLY A 16 10.01 13.27 -10.95
C GLY A 16 9.98 14.64 -10.27
N ALA A 17 10.30 14.68 -8.99
CA ALA A 17 10.42 15.92 -8.23
C ALA A 17 11.27 16.94 -8.99
N SER A 18 10.71 18.09 -9.28
CA SER A 18 11.42 19.18 -9.99
C SER A 18 12.51 19.81 -9.15
N SER A 19 12.48 19.59 -7.83
CA SER A 19 13.55 19.96 -6.91
C SER A 19 13.61 18.98 -5.74
N TRP A 20 14.82 18.57 -5.35
CA TRP A 20 15.09 17.64 -4.25
C TRP A 20 14.86 18.28 -2.85
N ARG A 21 14.34 19.50 -2.78
CA ARG A 21 14.25 20.28 -1.53
C ARG A 21 12.83 20.57 -1.06
N ASP A 22 11.80 20.16 -1.80
CA ASP A 22 10.44 20.53 -1.50
C ASP A 22 9.64 19.38 -0.88
N ARG A 23 8.72 19.72 0.05
CA ARG A 23 7.72 18.77 0.60
C ARG A 23 6.91 18.06 -0.49
N GLU A 24 6.74 18.69 -1.65
CA GLU A 24 6.12 18.10 -2.83
C GLU A 24 6.94 16.95 -3.41
N ALA A 25 8.27 17.03 -3.35
CA ALA A 25 9.16 15.97 -3.79
C ALA A 25 9.01 14.69 -2.94
N ASP A 26 8.96 14.87 -1.62
CA ASP A 26 8.76 13.75 -0.69
C ASP A 26 7.40 13.08 -0.91
N LYS A 27 6.36 13.88 -1.09
CA LYS A 27 5.02 13.38 -1.40
C LYS A 27 4.98 12.62 -2.74
N GLN A 28 5.65 13.10 -3.77
CA GLN A 28 5.74 12.40 -5.06
C GLN A 28 6.44 11.05 -4.93
N ILE A 29 7.50 10.96 -4.11
CA ILE A 29 8.18 9.68 -3.84
C ILE A 29 7.22 8.72 -3.13
N GLU A 30 6.49 9.16 -2.13
CA GLU A 30 5.49 8.36 -1.41
C GLU A 30 4.37 7.89 -2.37
N ASP A 31 3.79 8.80 -3.15
CA ASP A 31 2.75 8.50 -4.14
C ASP A 31 3.24 7.48 -5.18
N ASN A 32 4.46 7.63 -5.70
CA ASN A 32 5.04 6.73 -6.69
C ASN A 32 5.32 5.34 -6.11
N THR A 33 5.84 5.29 -4.89
CA THR A 33 6.16 4.02 -4.21
C THR A 33 4.87 3.25 -3.90
N THR A 34 3.84 3.94 -3.40
CA THR A 34 2.52 3.35 -3.17
C THR A 34 1.89 2.85 -4.47
N LYS A 35 1.97 3.65 -5.53
CA LYS A 35 1.48 3.26 -6.85
C LYS A 35 2.18 2.01 -7.38
N ALA A 36 3.50 1.93 -7.25
CA ALA A 36 4.27 0.76 -7.67
C ALA A 36 3.82 -0.50 -6.91
N LEU A 37 3.64 -0.39 -5.59
CA LEU A 37 3.10 -1.47 -4.76
C LEU A 37 1.73 -1.95 -5.24
N ILE A 38 0.78 -1.02 -5.38
CA ILE A 38 -0.61 -1.35 -5.75
C ILE A 38 -0.68 -1.93 -7.17
N ASN A 39 0.04 -1.35 -8.13
CA ASN A 39 0.10 -1.90 -9.49
C ASN A 39 0.70 -3.30 -9.52
N THR A 40 1.71 -3.57 -8.70
CA THR A 40 2.29 -4.91 -8.57
C THR A 40 1.27 -5.89 -8.01
N LEU A 41 0.61 -5.54 -6.90
CA LEU A 41 -0.42 -6.39 -6.29
C LEU A 41 -1.61 -6.64 -7.22
N GLU A 42 -2.07 -5.63 -7.97
CA GLU A 42 -3.21 -5.74 -8.89
C GLU A 42 -2.91 -6.65 -10.09
N ASN A 43 -1.67 -6.66 -10.56
CA ASN A 43 -1.27 -7.40 -11.76
C ASN A 43 -0.61 -8.74 -11.46
N CYS A 44 -0.34 -9.06 -10.21
CA CYS A 44 0.10 -10.37 -9.75
C CYS A 44 -1.07 -11.25 -9.31
N SER A 45 -0.79 -12.53 -9.10
CA SER A 45 -1.79 -13.50 -8.63
C SER A 45 -2.22 -13.27 -7.17
N LEU A 46 -3.39 -13.77 -6.81
CA LEU A 46 -3.92 -13.71 -5.44
C LEU A 46 -2.97 -14.24 -4.36
N PRO A 47 -2.18 -15.30 -4.57
CA PRO A 47 -1.16 -15.75 -3.60
C PRO A 47 -0.16 -14.66 -3.22
N ILE A 48 0.23 -13.77 -4.14
CA ILE A 48 1.14 -12.66 -3.86
C ILE A 48 0.47 -11.65 -2.91
N LEU A 49 -0.76 -11.25 -3.23
CA LEU A 49 -1.55 -10.39 -2.35
C LEU A 49 -1.71 -11.02 -0.96
N LYS A 50 -2.09 -12.30 -0.91
CA LYS A 50 -2.28 -13.02 0.35
C LYS A 50 -1.03 -12.98 1.21
N ARG A 51 0.13 -13.26 0.65
CA ARG A 51 1.41 -13.22 1.39
C ARG A 51 1.76 -11.81 1.89
N PHE A 52 1.47 -10.78 1.09
CA PHE A 52 1.64 -9.40 1.53
C PHE A 52 0.73 -9.08 2.72
N LEU A 53 -0.56 -9.48 2.67
CA LEU A 53 -1.53 -9.26 3.73
C LEU A 53 -1.19 -10.10 4.98
N ASP A 54 -0.81 -11.36 4.82
CA ASP A 54 -0.36 -12.23 5.93
C ASP A 54 0.86 -11.61 6.63
N LYS A 55 1.80 -11.04 5.88
CA LYS A 55 2.95 -10.33 6.46
C LYS A 55 2.52 -9.09 7.26
N ALA A 56 1.46 -8.41 6.84
CA ALA A 56 0.83 -7.32 7.60
C ALA A 56 -0.01 -7.81 8.80
N GLY A 57 -0.15 -9.13 8.98
CA GLY A 57 -1.00 -9.70 10.04
C GLY A 57 -2.49 -9.64 9.72
N ILE A 58 -2.85 -9.72 8.42
CA ILE A 58 -4.22 -9.75 7.93
C ILE A 58 -4.43 -11.06 7.18
N SER A 59 -5.21 -11.96 7.76
CA SER A 59 -5.56 -13.22 7.11
C SER A 59 -6.84 -13.05 6.30
N VAL A 60 -6.79 -13.39 5.01
CA VAL A 60 -7.94 -13.33 4.11
C VAL A 60 -8.19 -14.71 3.50
N ASN A 61 -9.43 -15.17 3.57
CA ASN A 61 -9.89 -16.38 2.91
C ASN A 61 -10.59 -16.01 1.59
N ALA A 62 -9.97 -15.13 0.80
CA ALA A 62 -10.63 -14.53 -0.34
C ALA A 62 -10.72 -15.48 -1.52
N LEU A 63 -11.94 -15.78 -1.93
CA LEU A 63 -12.30 -16.29 -3.26
C LEU A 63 -12.68 -15.14 -4.21
N GLU A 64 -12.93 -13.93 -3.68
CA GLU A 64 -13.37 -12.79 -4.45
C GLU A 64 -12.19 -12.02 -5.06
N LYS A 65 -12.39 -11.55 -6.30
CA LYS A 65 -11.38 -10.73 -6.99
C LYS A 65 -11.24 -9.39 -6.28
N PRO A 66 -10.03 -9.03 -5.81
CA PRO A 66 -9.79 -7.76 -5.18
C PRO A 66 -10.03 -6.57 -6.14
N TYR A 67 -10.53 -5.48 -5.59
CA TYR A 67 -10.55 -4.18 -6.25
C TYR A 67 -9.48 -3.29 -5.61
N TYR A 68 -8.78 -2.54 -6.44
CA TYR A 68 -7.73 -1.63 -6.01
C TYR A 68 -8.02 -0.22 -6.48
N ASP A 69 -7.69 0.77 -5.66
CA ASP A 69 -7.70 2.18 -6.06
C ASP A 69 -6.61 2.97 -5.33
N LEU A 70 -6.32 4.16 -5.86
CA LEU A 70 -5.30 5.06 -5.35
C LEU A 70 -5.93 6.41 -5.00
N GLN A 71 -5.49 6.99 -3.87
CA GLN A 71 -5.91 8.32 -3.38
C GLN A 71 -7.44 8.48 -3.32
N VAL A 72 -8.14 7.47 -2.82
CA VAL A 72 -9.61 7.47 -2.71
C VAL A 72 -10.05 8.42 -1.61
N ALA A 73 -10.97 9.32 -1.94
CA ALA A 73 -11.60 10.18 -0.93
C ALA A 73 -12.77 9.43 -0.28
N GLU A 74 -12.64 9.13 1.01
CA GLU A 74 -13.69 8.51 1.85
C GLU A 74 -14.06 9.49 2.97
N GLY A 75 -15.09 10.28 2.76
CA GLY A 75 -15.49 11.34 3.69
C GLY A 75 -14.37 12.37 3.90
N SER A 76 -13.91 12.51 5.14
CA SER A 76 -12.76 13.36 5.51
C SER A 76 -11.40 12.64 5.38
N SER A 77 -11.40 11.36 5.00
CA SER A 77 -10.23 10.50 4.88
C SER A 77 -9.77 10.41 3.43
N ARG A 78 -8.47 10.41 3.21
CA ARG A 78 -7.86 10.17 1.90
C ARG A 78 -6.62 9.31 2.07
N PRO A 79 -6.79 7.97 2.18
CA PRO A 79 -5.67 7.06 2.21
C PRO A 79 -4.93 7.06 0.88
N ASP A 80 -3.64 6.70 0.91
CA ASP A 80 -2.83 6.62 -0.31
C ASP A 80 -3.33 5.55 -1.27
N ALA A 81 -3.88 4.45 -0.71
CA ALA A 81 -4.51 3.40 -1.51
C ALA A 81 -5.61 2.66 -0.76
N LEU A 82 -6.44 1.97 -1.54
CA LEU A 82 -7.52 1.08 -1.12
C LEU A 82 -7.37 -0.28 -1.77
N ILE A 83 -7.52 -1.33 -0.97
CA ILE A 83 -7.75 -2.71 -1.43
C ILE A 83 -9.09 -3.16 -0.86
N GLN A 84 -10.03 -3.51 -1.73
CA GLN A 84 -11.34 -4.02 -1.35
C GLN A 84 -11.46 -5.50 -1.72
N ILE A 85 -11.80 -6.37 -0.76
CA ILE A 85 -11.99 -7.79 -0.95
C ILE A 85 -13.35 -8.18 -0.36
N GLY A 86 -14.37 -8.33 -1.20
CA GLY A 86 -15.75 -8.42 -0.72
C GLY A 86 -16.10 -7.21 0.14
N ASP A 87 -16.56 -7.45 1.36
CA ASP A 87 -16.90 -6.40 2.34
C ASP A 87 -15.69 -5.89 3.15
N LEU A 88 -14.52 -6.50 2.98
CA LEU A 88 -13.31 -6.12 3.71
C LEU A 88 -12.61 -4.95 3.03
N THR A 89 -12.47 -3.85 3.75
CA THR A 89 -11.77 -2.65 3.32
C THR A 89 -10.37 -2.59 3.92
N ILE A 90 -9.34 -2.44 3.11
CA ILE A 90 -7.96 -2.28 3.55
C ILE A 90 -7.43 -0.96 3.01
N PHE A 91 -7.23 0.00 3.89
CA PHE A 91 -6.55 1.25 3.55
C PHE A 91 -5.04 1.08 3.69
N ILE A 92 -4.31 1.69 2.78
CA ILE A 92 -2.85 1.78 2.83
C ILE A 92 -2.48 3.24 3.06
N GLU A 93 -1.67 3.48 4.07
CA GLU A 93 -1.00 4.75 4.31
C GLU A 93 0.51 4.53 4.28
N SER A 94 1.20 5.22 3.41
CA SER A 94 2.63 5.02 3.20
C SER A 94 3.45 6.24 3.57
N LYS A 95 4.63 6.02 4.11
CA LYS A 95 5.61 7.05 4.43
C LYS A 95 7.00 6.58 4.02
N VAL A 96 7.68 7.42 3.24
CA VAL A 96 9.07 7.15 2.83
C VAL A 96 10.01 8.11 3.56
N ASN A 97 9.83 9.40 3.39
CA ASN A 97 10.67 10.42 4.02
C ASN A 97 9.97 11.14 5.18
N SER A 98 8.63 11.23 5.14
CA SER A 98 7.83 11.79 6.22
C SER A 98 7.59 10.79 7.36
N ARG A 99 6.98 11.23 8.45
CA ARG A 99 6.59 10.39 9.58
C ARG A 99 5.09 10.13 9.59
N LEU A 100 4.69 9.03 10.22
CA LEU A 100 3.29 8.80 10.53
C LEU A 100 2.76 9.87 11.50
N GLU A 101 1.53 10.29 11.27
CA GLU A 101 0.83 11.20 12.15
C GLU A 101 -0.38 10.51 12.78
N GLU A 102 -0.48 10.54 14.11
CA GLU A 102 -1.57 9.93 14.85
C GLU A 102 -2.94 10.46 14.40
N LYS A 103 -3.06 11.77 14.16
CA LYS A 103 -4.30 12.40 13.66
C LYS A 103 -4.73 11.85 12.29
N GLN A 104 -3.77 11.54 11.42
CA GLN A 104 -4.04 10.97 10.10
C GLN A 104 -4.56 9.54 10.26
N ILE A 105 -3.92 8.74 11.09
CA ILE A 105 -4.34 7.37 11.41
C ILE A 105 -5.77 7.35 11.95
N GLN A 106 -6.09 8.21 12.92
CA GLN A 106 -7.44 8.31 13.50
C GLN A 106 -8.50 8.68 12.46
N ARG A 107 -8.19 9.60 11.53
CA ARG A 107 -9.10 9.93 10.42
C ARG A 107 -9.36 8.73 9.51
N HIS A 108 -8.33 7.96 9.17
CA HIS A 108 -8.51 6.76 8.36
C HIS A 108 -9.33 5.71 9.09
N LEU A 109 -9.07 5.48 10.38
CA LEU A 109 -9.82 4.53 11.19
C LEU A 109 -11.31 4.87 11.26
N SER A 110 -11.65 6.16 11.37
CA SER A 110 -13.05 6.60 11.43
C SER A 110 -13.84 6.33 10.13
N ALA A 111 -13.15 6.16 9.01
CA ALA A 111 -13.75 5.84 7.70
C ALA A 111 -13.81 4.31 7.43
N ILE A 112 -13.19 3.48 8.27
CA ILE A 112 -13.17 2.01 8.10
C ILE A 112 -14.24 1.37 8.98
N ASN A 113 -15.33 0.90 8.37
CA ASN A 113 -16.35 0.12 9.06
C ASN A 113 -15.87 -1.31 9.31
N ASN A 114 -15.59 -2.06 8.26
CA ASN A 114 -15.09 -3.43 8.30
C ASN A 114 -13.75 -3.51 7.57
N GLY A 115 -12.64 -3.61 8.32
CA GLY A 115 -11.34 -3.69 7.67
C GLY A 115 -10.17 -3.25 8.51
N PHE A 116 -9.10 -2.87 7.81
CA PHE A 116 -7.81 -2.58 8.39
C PHE A 116 -7.18 -1.34 7.74
N LEU A 117 -6.33 -0.66 8.52
CA LEU A 117 -5.38 0.33 8.03
C LEU A 117 -3.98 -0.28 8.09
N VAL A 118 -3.31 -0.40 6.96
CA VAL A 118 -1.91 -0.83 6.88
C VAL A 118 -1.03 0.40 6.71
N CYS A 119 -0.24 0.70 7.73
CA CYS A 119 0.78 1.74 7.68
C CYS A 119 2.10 1.14 7.21
N ILE A 120 2.64 1.62 6.09
CA ILE A 120 3.92 1.15 5.54
C ILE A 120 4.92 2.29 5.63
N THR A 121 6.00 2.11 6.40
CA THR A 121 6.98 3.18 6.58
C THR A 121 8.41 2.70 6.32
N ARG A 122 9.30 3.65 6.07
CA ARG A 122 10.74 3.36 6.02
C ARG A 122 11.34 3.19 7.41
N ARG A 123 10.67 3.69 8.45
CA ARG A 123 11.21 3.84 9.80
C ARG A 123 10.60 2.85 10.76
N ASP A 124 11.42 2.07 11.43
CA ASP A 124 10.98 1.13 12.48
C ASP A 124 10.44 1.85 13.72
N ASP A 125 10.94 3.05 14.03
CA ASP A 125 10.51 3.84 15.19
C ASP A 125 9.07 4.37 15.08
N ASP A 126 8.49 4.46 13.88
CA ASP A 126 7.08 4.79 13.67
C ASP A 126 6.13 3.74 14.30
N LYS A 127 6.63 2.52 14.54
CA LYS A 127 5.88 1.48 15.25
C LYS A 127 5.43 1.93 16.65
N ALA A 128 6.19 2.81 17.29
CA ALA A 128 5.82 3.37 18.60
C ALA A 128 4.53 4.19 18.55
N ILE A 129 4.23 4.84 17.43
CA ILE A 129 2.97 5.59 17.22
C ILE A 129 1.81 4.59 17.17
N ILE A 130 1.96 3.51 16.41
CA ILE A 130 0.93 2.45 16.29
C ILE A 130 0.67 1.81 17.66
N SER A 131 1.73 1.52 18.43
CA SER A 131 1.60 0.93 19.75
C SER A 131 0.83 1.83 20.76
N ARG A 132 0.97 3.16 20.63
CA ARG A 132 0.22 4.11 21.46
C ARG A 132 -1.26 4.17 21.10
N ILE A 133 -1.57 4.08 19.79
CA ILE A 133 -2.96 4.06 19.32
C ILE A 133 -3.66 2.80 19.80
N ASN A 134 -2.94 1.67 19.89
CA ASN A 134 -3.41 0.40 20.42
C ASN A 134 -4.71 -0.14 19.75
N GLU A 135 -4.91 0.14 18.48
CA GLU A 135 -6.06 -0.32 17.71
C GLU A 135 -5.73 -1.55 16.89
N LYS A 136 -6.47 -2.64 17.09
CA LYS A 136 -6.25 -3.93 16.38
C LYS A 136 -6.42 -3.82 14.87
N LYS A 137 -7.20 -2.84 14.42
CA LYS A 137 -7.41 -2.56 12.99
C LYS A 137 -6.19 -1.92 12.32
N VAL A 138 -5.26 -1.34 13.08
CA VAL A 138 -4.03 -0.76 12.54
C VAL A 138 -2.96 -1.83 12.46
N LYS A 139 -2.38 -1.99 11.28
CA LYS A 139 -1.29 -2.90 10.97
C LYS A 139 -0.06 -2.10 10.55
N PHE A 140 1.09 -2.62 10.83
CA PHE A 140 2.36 -1.96 10.55
C PHE A 140 3.28 -2.86 9.75
N LEU A 141 3.87 -2.29 8.71
CA LEU A 141 4.94 -2.88 7.94
C LEU A 141 6.03 -1.83 7.70
N THR A 142 7.25 -2.27 7.61
CA THR A 142 8.29 -1.46 6.98
C THR A 142 8.36 -1.72 5.47
N TRP A 143 8.80 -0.72 4.70
CA TRP A 143 9.11 -0.93 3.28
C TRP A 143 10.12 -2.05 3.05
N ARG A 144 11.05 -2.22 3.99
CA ARG A 144 11.99 -3.36 3.96
C ARG A 144 11.28 -4.71 4.07
N GLU A 145 10.31 -4.84 4.96
CA GLU A 145 9.54 -6.08 5.10
C GLU A 145 8.68 -6.34 3.86
N ALA A 146 8.05 -5.31 3.30
CA ALA A 146 7.34 -5.42 2.02
C ALA A 146 8.29 -5.88 0.92
N TYR A 147 9.44 -5.23 0.75
CA TYR A 147 10.49 -5.61 -0.20
C TYR A 147 10.89 -7.09 -0.06
N LEU A 148 11.25 -7.54 1.15
CA LEU A 148 11.67 -8.93 1.40
C LEU A 148 10.54 -9.93 1.11
N THR A 149 9.29 -9.56 1.36
CA THR A 149 8.13 -10.38 1.03
C THR A 149 8.04 -10.61 -0.48
N PHE A 150 8.15 -9.57 -1.30
CA PHE A 150 8.16 -9.72 -2.76
C PHE A 150 9.41 -10.41 -3.27
N GLN A 151 10.59 -10.11 -2.74
CA GLN A 151 11.85 -10.76 -3.12
C GLN A 151 11.78 -12.27 -2.93
N SER A 152 11.19 -12.74 -1.84
CA SER A 152 11.02 -14.18 -1.58
C SER A 152 10.13 -14.91 -2.60
N GLN A 153 9.36 -14.17 -3.40
CA GLN A 153 8.50 -14.75 -4.43
C GLN A 153 9.22 -14.98 -5.76
N LEU A 154 10.33 -14.28 -6.03
CA LEU A 154 11.07 -14.42 -7.28
C LEU A 154 11.62 -15.84 -7.52
N SER A 155 12.00 -16.54 -6.46
CA SER A 155 12.56 -17.89 -6.57
C SER A 155 11.54 -18.98 -6.85
N GLY A 156 10.24 -18.69 -6.69
CA GLY A 156 9.15 -19.66 -6.84
C GLY A 156 8.13 -19.28 -7.91
N ALA A 157 8.25 -18.12 -8.53
CA ALA A 157 7.25 -17.64 -9.48
C ALA A 157 7.37 -18.41 -10.80
N LYS A 158 6.28 -19.07 -11.17
CA LYS A 158 6.14 -19.81 -12.44
C LYS A 158 5.72 -18.91 -13.60
N ASP A 159 5.27 -17.69 -13.32
CA ASP A 159 4.78 -16.72 -14.29
C ASP A 159 5.83 -15.65 -14.57
N GLU A 160 6.29 -15.56 -15.82
CA GLU A 160 7.27 -14.58 -16.27
C GLU A 160 6.77 -13.14 -16.10
N LYS A 161 5.46 -12.90 -16.28
CA LYS A 161 4.84 -11.58 -16.08
C LYS A 161 4.94 -11.16 -14.62
N GLU A 162 4.60 -12.05 -13.69
CA GLU A 162 4.72 -11.77 -12.25
C GLU A 162 6.17 -11.49 -11.86
N ASN A 163 7.09 -12.32 -12.33
CA ASN A 163 8.52 -12.12 -12.11
C ASN A 163 8.99 -10.75 -12.59
N PHE A 164 8.57 -10.35 -13.78
CA PHE A 164 8.90 -9.04 -14.33
C PHE A 164 8.35 -7.92 -13.46
N LEU A 165 7.07 -7.96 -13.08
CA LEU A 165 6.43 -6.93 -12.26
C LEU A 165 7.05 -6.83 -10.86
N ILE A 166 7.34 -7.97 -10.23
CA ILE A 166 8.00 -7.99 -8.93
C ILE A 166 9.41 -7.38 -9.03
N ARG A 167 10.19 -7.72 -10.07
CA ARG A 167 11.51 -7.11 -10.28
C ARG A 167 11.41 -5.60 -10.45
N GLN A 168 10.47 -5.12 -11.27
CA GLN A 168 10.26 -3.68 -11.47
C GLN A 168 9.86 -2.96 -10.17
N PHE A 169 9.13 -3.61 -9.28
CA PHE A 169 8.82 -3.07 -7.96
C PHE A 169 10.04 -3.02 -7.04
N LEU A 170 10.95 -3.99 -7.17
CA LEU A 170 12.14 -4.10 -6.30
C LEU A 170 13.31 -3.20 -6.75
N GLU A 171 13.31 -2.71 -8.00
CA GLU A 171 14.29 -1.76 -8.54
C GLU A 171 14.01 -0.32 -8.10
#